data_086d7af19bc794639513f714338f6400
#
_entry.id   086d7af19bc794639513f714338f6400
#
_cell.length_a   1.000
_cell.length_b   1.000
_cell.length_c   1.000
_cell.angle_alpha   90.00
_cell.angle_beta   90.00
_cell.angle_gamma   90.00
#
_symmetry.space_group_name_H-M   'P 1'
#
loop_
_entity.id
_entity.type
_entity.pdbx_description
1 polymer ?
#
loop_
_entity_poly.entity_id
_entity_poly.type
_entity_poly.pdbx_seq_one_letter_code
_entity_poly.pdbx_strand_id
1 'polypeptide(L)'
;MADSYISFRNVRKAFGPKVIYSSLNLEVRRGEVLTIVGGSGVGKSVMLKMLIGLLHPDRGTIQFDGSDVTSMKEEQLAIVRQRIAMLFQGAALFDSLTVGENVAYGLEEHFRQSMSKEARQERVAWALGLVDLPGIELMRPSDLSGGMRKRVGLARAIAVQPEVVLYDEPTTGLDPINTARVNHLITGLQQKLNITSIVVTHDMKSVFTISDRVAMVHSGRIICIGTKDEFRASTDPRVADFIEGRAPVKESVETLLSS
;
A
#
# COMPACT_ATOMS: atom_id res chain seq x y z
N MET A 1 18.54 14.14 12.75
CA MET A 1 17.81 12.93 12.40
C MET A 1 16.76 13.37 11.39
N ALA A 2 16.68 12.77 10.20
CA ALA A 2 15.62 13.12 9.25
C ALA A 2 14.29 12.81 9.93
N ASP A 3 13.36 13.78 9.98
CA ASP A 3 12.05 13.59 10.59
C ASP A 3 11.32 12.43 9.92
N SER A 4 11.08 11.38 10.71
CA SER A 4 10.33 10.20 10.25
C SER A 4 8.88 10.60 10.07
N TYR A 5 8.35 10.51 8.84
CA TYR A 5 6.97 10.88 8.53
C TYR A 5 5.96 9.84 9.04
N ILE A 6 6.33 8.55 8.93
CA ILE A 6 5.59 7.44 9.53
C ILE A 6 6.59 6.59 10.31
N SER A 7 6.25 6.20 11.54
CA SER A 7 7.09 5.29 12.31
C SER A 7 6.29 4.22 13.03
N PHE A 8 6.85 3.03 13.04
CA PHE A 8 6.43 1.90 13.87
C PHE A 8 7.53 1.67 14.90
N ARG A 9 7.20 1.68 16.19
CA ARG A 9 8.16 1.52 17.29
C ARG A 9 7.75 0.37 18.19
N ASN A 10 8.56 -0.70 18.20
CA ASN A 10 8.36 -1.90 19.00
C ASN A 10 6.94 -2.50 18.88
N VAL A 11 6.36 -2.42 17.67
CA VAL A 11 4.99 -2.83 17.44
C VAL A 11 4.89 -4.35 17.48
N ARG A 12 4.03 -4.87 18.36
CA ARG A 12 3.65 -6.26 18.46
C ARG A 12 2.23 -6.46 17.95
N LYS A 13 2.02 -7.53 17.20
CA LYS A 13 0.69 -7.97 16.76
C LYS A 13 0.61 -9.49 16.72
N ALA A 14 -0.46 -10.05 17.32
CA ALA A 14 -0.78 -11.46 17.25
C ALA A 14 -2.27 -11.65 16.97
N PHE A 15 -2.63 -12.80 16.42
CA PHE A 15 -4.00 -13.29 16.28
C PHE A 15 -4.09 -14.65 16.95
N GLY A 16 -4.65 -14.68 18.16
CA GLY A 16 -4.60 -15.86 19.01
C GLY A 16 -3.14 -16.30 19.26
N PRO A 17 -2.78 -17.57 19.02
CA PRO A 17 -1.42 -18.06 19.23
C PRO A 17 -0.43 -17.59 18.12
N LYS A 18 -0.92 -17.12 16.97
CA LYS A 18 -0.09 -16.74 15.84
C LYS A 18 0.47 -15.33 16.00
N VAL A 19 1.77 -15.22 16.31
CA VAL A 19 2.47 -13.94 16.37
C VAL A 19 2.83 -13.50 14.95
N ILE A 20 2.30 -12.35 14.51
CA ILE A 20 2.61 -11.75 13.22
C ILE A 20 3.85 -10.86 13.33
N TYR A 21 3.87 -9.98 14.32
CA TYR A 21 5.00 -9.12 14.65
C TYR A 21 5.36 -9.28 16.11
N SER A 22 6.62 -9.59 16.38
CA SER A 22 7.16 -9.66 17.74
C SER A 22 7.64 -8.29 18.22
N SER A 23 8.28 -7.52 17.33
CA SER A 23 8.77 -6.15 17.57
C SER A 23 9.09 -5.53 16.20
N LEU A 24 8.07 -4.95 15.57
CA LEU A 24 8.25 -4.25 14.29
C LEU A 24 8.76 -2.84 14.58
N ASN A 25 9.90 -2.50 13.96
CA ASN A 25 10.46 -1.16 13.91
C ASN A 25 10.67 -0.78 12.45
N LEU A 26 10.06 0.35 12.03
CA LEU A 26 10.12 0.82 10.66
C LEU A 26 9.93 2.33 10.63
N GLU A 27 10.71 3.01 9.78
CA GLU A 27 10.57 4.44 9.52
C GLU A 27 10.40 4.69 8.03
N VAL A 28 9.42 5.53 7.69
CA VAL A 28 9.12 5.98 6.34
C VAL A 28 9.35 7.48 6.26
N ARG A 29 10.08 7.92 5.25
CA ARG A 29 10.38 9.34 4.99
C ARG A 29 9.26 9.96 4.16
N ARG A 30 9.05 11.27 4.32
CA ARG A 30 8.09 12.00 3.48
C ARG A 30 8.54 11.98 2.01
N GLY A 31 7.62 11.69 1.10
CA GLY A 31 7.84 11.70 -0.34
C GLY A 31 8.59 10.49 -0.90
N GLU A 32 8.97 9.48 -0.09
CA GLU A 32 9.62 8.27 -0.59
C GLU A 32 8.61 7.20 -1.04
N VAL A 33 9.05 6.34 -1.94
CA VAL A 33 8.43 5.03 -2.20
C VAL A 33 9.19 3.98 -1.39
N LEU A 34 8.62 3.57 -0.26
CA LEU A 34 9.13 2.44 0.52
C LEU A 34 8.38 1.17 0.13
N THR A 35 9.12 0.17 -0.36
CA THR A 35 8.52 -1.13 -0.67
C THR A 35 8.82 -2.13 0.43
N ILE A 36 7.77 -2.84 0.87
CA ILE A 36 7.84 -3.89 1.88
C ILE A 36 7.71 -5.23 1.18
N VAL A 37 8.73 -6.07 1.31
CA VAL A 37 8.76 -7.42 0.73
C VAL A 37 8.78 -8.49 1.82
N GLY A 38 8.54 -9.72 1.43
CA GLY A 38 8.55 -10.89 2.32
C GLY A 38 7.58 -11.97 1.88
N GLY A 39 7.70 -13.16 2.43
CA GLY A 39 6.87 -14.31 2.08
C GLY A 39 5.37 -14.07 2.23
N SER A 40 4.55 -15.00 1.72
CA SER A 40 3.11 -14.95 1.92
C SER A 40 2.76 -15.09 3.40
N GLY A 41 1.77 -14.36 3.87
CA GLY A 41 1.27 -14.47 5.25
C GLY A 41 2.18 -13.90 6.36
N VAL A 42 3.33 -13.27 6.04
CA VAL A 42 4.23 -12.67 7.04
C VAL A 42 3.70 -11.38 7.70
N GLY A 43 2.53 -10.89 7.26
CA GLY A 43 1.88 -9.76 7.91
C GLY A 43 1.96 -8.44 7.16
N LYS A 44 2.47 -8.38 5.92
CA LYS A 44 2.62 -7.13 5.16
C LYS A 44 1.34 -6.27 5.14
N SER A 45 0.20 -6.82 4.75
CA SER A 45 -1.09 -6.12 4.76
C SER A 45 -1.60 -5.79 6.17
N VAL A 46 -1.19 -6.55 7.18
CA VAL A 46 -1.53 -6.26 8.59
C VAL A 46 -0.89 -4.94 9.03
N MET A 47 0.35 -4.68 8.61
CA MET A 47 1.04 -3.43 8.90
C MET A 47 0.31 -2.22 8.29
N LEU A 48 -0.10 -2.32 7.02
CA LEU A 48 -0.88 -1.26 6.36
C LEU A 48 -2.19 -0.98 7.11
N LYS A 49 -2.92 -2.05 7.48
CA LYS A 49 -4.17 -1.93 8.22
C LYS A 49 -3.99 -1.34 9.63
N MET A 50 -2.86 -1.59 10.29
CA MET A 50 -2.55 -0.97 11.59
C MET A 50 -2.28 0.53 11.44
N LEU A 51 -1.61 0.97 10.37
CA LEU A 51 -1.33 2.39 10.14
C LEU A 51 -2.61 3.24 10.00
N ILE A 52 -3.64 2.70 9.36
CA ILE A 52 -4.92 3.41 9.17
C ILE A 52 -5.96 3.08 10.24
N GLY A 53 -5.55 2.41 11.33
CA GLY A 53 -6.42 2.09 12.46
C GLY A 53 -7.53 1.08 12.19
N LEU A 54 -7.44 0.28 11.10
CA LEU A 54 -8.34 -0.86 10.86
C LEU A 54 -7.99 -2.07 11.75
N LEU A 55 -6.77 -2.09 12.26
CA LEU A 55 -6.29 -3.04 13.25
C LEU A 55 -5.49 -2.30 14.31
N HIS A 56 -5.62 -2.70 15.57
CA HIS A 56 -4.80 -2.14 16.64
C HIS A 56 -3.62 -3.07 16.94
N PRO A 57 -2.41 -2.53 17.18
CA PRO A 57 -1.30 -3.31 17.70
C PRO A 57 -1.61 -3.76 19.14
N ASP A 58 -1.00 -4.87 19.57
CA ASP A 58 -1.12 -5.35 20.95
C ASP A 58 -0.18 -4.58 21.89
N ARG A 59 0.94 -4.08 21.34
CA ARG A 59 1.95 -3.23 22.03
C ARG A 59 2.70 -2.39 21.01
N GLY A 60 3.42 -1.37 21.52
CA GLY A 60 4.19 -0.45 20.71
C GLY A 60 3.35 0.73 20.21
N THR A 61 3.96 1.61 19.43
CA THR A 61 3.32 2.82 18.91
C THR A 61 3.50 2.94 17.41
N ILE A 62 2.51 3.52 16.76
CA ILE A 62 2.54 3.87 15.34
C ILE A 62 2.29 5.37 15.25
N GLN A 63 3.21 6.10 14.63
CA GLN A 63 3.08 7.55 14.46
C GLN A 63 2.92 7.90 12.99
N PHE A 64 2.08 8.86 12.72
CA PHE A 64 1.92 9.51 11.44
C PHE A 64 1.98 11.03 11.63
N ASP A 65 2.91 11.68 10.96
CA ASP A 65 3.10 13.15 11.00
C ASP A 65 3.17 13.69 12.44
N GLY A 66 3.97 13.01 13.30
CA GLY A 66 4.15 13.35 14.70
C GLY A 66 3.01 12.93 15.64
N SER A 67 1.89 12.45 15.14
CA SER A 67 0.73 12.04 15.93
C SER A 67 0.70 10.52 16.15
N ASP A 68 0.41 10.07 17.37
CA ASP A 68 0.29 8.64 17.72
C ASP A 68 -1.09 8.11 17.31
N VAL A 69 -1.14 7.38 16.20
CA VAL A 69 -2.39 6.80 15.67
C VAL A 69 -2.88 5.59 16.48
N THR A 70 -2.06 5.00 17.34
CA THR A 70 -2.44 3.81 18.12
C THR A 70 -3.44 4.12 19.24
N SER A 71 -3.42 5.36 19.73
CA SER A 71 -4.28 5.84 20.82
C SER A 71 -5.50 6.64 20.33
N MET A 72 -5.64 6.86 19.01
CA MET A 72 -6.71 7.67 18.42
C MET A 72 -8.07 6.99 18.48
N LYS A 73 -9.11 7.78 18.74
CA LYS A 73 -10.51 7.38 18.59
C LYS A 73 -10.93 7.41 17.13
N GLU A 74 -12.09 6.84 16.81
CA GLU A 74 -12.60 6.71 15.44
C GLU A 74 -12.71 8.07 14.72
N GLU A 75 -13.16 9.13 15.41
CA GLU A 75 -13.27 10.46 14.82
C GLU A 75 -11.90 11.03 14.39
N GLN A 76 -10.84 10.75 15.18
CA GLN A 76 -9.49 11.17 14.86
C GLN A 76 -8.88 10.30 13.75
N LEU A 77 -9.15 8.99 13.75
CA LEU A 77 -8.76 8.07 12.68
C LEU A 77 -9.43 8.40 11.35
N ALA A 78 -10.66 8.93 11.37
CA ALA A 78 -11.32 9.42 10.16
C ALA A 78 -10.52 10.54 9.48
N ILE A 79 -9.93 11.46 10.26
CA ILE A 79 -9.05 12.53 9.73
C ILE A 79 -7.76 11.93 9.16
N VAL A 80 -7.16 10.94 9.83
CA VAL A 80 -5.97 10.23 9.32
C VAL A 80 -6.29 9.56 7.97
N ARG A 81 -7.46 8.90 7.85
CA ARG A 81 -7.89 8.22 6.61
C ARG A 81 -8.21 9.17 5.45
N GLN A 82 -8.43 10.45 5.69
CA GLN A 82 -8.51 11.46 4.62
C GLN A 82 -7.11 11.76 4.04
N ARG A 83 -6.07 11.66 4.87
CA ARG A 83 -4.67 11.93 4.48
C ARG A 83 -3.94 10.68 3.96
N ILE A 84 -4.42 9.48 4.32
CA ILE A 84 -3.83 8.19 3.94
C ILE A 84 -4.86 7.37 3.16
N ALA A 85 -4.69 7.28 1.85
CA ALA A 85 -5.53 6.42 1.01
C ALA A 85 -4.92 5.02 0.85
N MET A 86 -5.76 4.03 0.51
CA MET A 86 -5.31 2.64 0.32
C MET A 86 -5.87 2.04 -0.97
N LEU A 87 -4.97 1.48 -1.78
CA LEU A 87 -5.31 0.59 -2.89
C LEU A 87 -5.22 -0.86 -2.40
N PHE A 88 -6.37 -1.51 -2.28
CA PHE A 88 -6.48 -2.91 -1.87
C PHE A 88 -6.11 -3.87 -3.02
N GLN A 89 -5.69 -5.08 -2.68
CA GLN A 89 -5.27 -6.11 -3.63
C GLN A 89 -6.29 -6.37 -4.75
N GLY A 90 -7.59 -6.41 -4.43
CA GLY A 90 -8.68 -6.59 -5.40
C GLY A 90 -9.23 -5.30 -6.01
N ALA A 91 -8.58 -4.12 -5.80
CA ALA A 91 -9.11 -2.79 -6.06
C ALA A 91 -10.35 -2.44 -5.21
N ALA A 92 -11.11 -3.41 -4.73
CA ALA A 92 -12.29 -3.27 -3.87
C ALA A 92 -13.29 -2.21 -4.37
N LEU A 93 -13.58 -2.25 -5.68
CA LEU A 93 -14.60 -1.40 -6.27
C LEU A 93 -16.00 -1.88 -5.84
N PHE A 94 -16.93 -0.94 -5.70
CA PHE A 94 -18.33 -1.24 -5.46
C PHE A 94 -18.98 -1.62 -6.79
N ASP A 95 -19.39 -2.87 -6.94
CA ASP A 95 -19.96 -3.40 -8.20
C ASP A 95 -21.29 -2.73 -8.59
N SER A 96 -22.04 -2.24 -7.60
CA SER A 96 -23.30 -1.52 -7.80
C SER A 96 -23.13 -0.08 -8.30
N LEU A 97 -21.93 0.48 -8.21
CA LEU A 97 -21.62 1.86 -8.59
C LEU A 97 -20.92 1.90 -9.95
N THR A 98 -21.10 3.00 -10.68
CA THR A 98 -20.30 3.30 -11.87
C THR A 98 -18.84 3.61 -11.50
N VAL A 99 -17.96 3.70 -12.49
CA VAL A 99 -16.56 4.12 -12.32
C VAL A 99 -16.50 5.52 -11.68
N GLY A 100 -17.28 6.48 -12.20
CA GLY A 100 -17.33 7.83 -11.68
C GLY A 100 -17.78 7.88 -10.22
N GLU A 101 -18.83 7.13 -9.86
CA GLU A 101 -19.33 7.01 -8.49
C GLU A 101 -18.32 6.34 -7.56
N ASN A 102 -17.62 5.31 -8.03
CA ASN A 102 -16.52 4.70 -7.28
C ASN A 102 -15.41 5.70 -6.96
N VAL A 103 -14.98 6.49 -7.96
CA VAL A 103 -13.93 7.48 -7.77
C VAL A 103 -14.41 8.65 -6.90
N ALA A 104 -15.68 9.06 -7.04
CA ALA A 104 -16.30 10.11 -6.24
C ALA A 104 -16.55 9.69 -4.78
N TYR A 105 -16.55 8.40 -4.45
CA TYR A 105 -17.02 7.91 -3.16
C TYR A 105 -16.37 8.63 -1.97
N GLY A 106 -15.05 8.72 -1.93
CA GLY A 106 -14.34 9.45 -0.87
C GLY A 106 -14.59 10.96 -0.87
N LEU A 107 -14.86 11.55 -2.04
CA LEU A 107 -15.24 12.96 -2.15
C LEU A 107 -16.64 13.22 -1.57
N GLU A 108 -17.59 12.32 -1.81
CA GLU A 108 -18.94 12.41 -1.25
C GLU A 108 -18.93 12.22 0.27
N GLU A 109 -18.13 11.31 0.81
CA GLU A 109 -18.01 11.06 2.25
C GLU A 109 -17.36 12.23 2.99
N HIS A 110 -16.28 12.79 2.44
CA HIS A 110 -15.44 13.72 3.20
C HIS A 110 -15.61 15.19 2.80
N PHE A 111 -16.02 15.47 1.56
CA PHE A 111 -16.00 16.82 1.00
C PHE A 111 -17.37 17.29 0.46
N ARG A 112 -18.44 16.53 0.72
CA ARG A 112 -19.78 16.85 0.22
C ARG A 112 -20.26 18.27 0.59
N GLN A 113 -19.90 18.74 1.78
CA GLN A 113 -20.29 20.07 2.25
C GLN A 113 -19.37 21.20 1.78
N SER A 114 -18.10 20.86 1.45
CA SER A 114 -17.06 21.84 1.09
C SER A 114 -16.78 21.93 -0.41
N MET A 115 -17.24 20.96 -1.21
CA MET A 115 -17.08 20.96 -2.67
C MET A 115 -18.43 20.92 -3.38
N SER A 116 -18.62 21.75 -4.42
CA SER A 116 -19.79 21.66 -5.28
C SER A 116 -19.82 20.34 -6.06
N LYS A 117 -20.99 20.01 -6.62
CA LYS A 117 -21.14 18.80 -7.45
C LYS A 117 -20.22 18.85 -8.67
N GLU A 118 -20.14 20.00 -9.31
CA GLU A 118 -19.32 20.26 -10.49
C GLU A 118 -17.84 20.08 -10.14
N ALA A 119 -17.36 20.65 -9.04
CA ALA A 119 -15.97 20.49 -8.57
C ALA A 119 -15.62 19.03 -8.27
N ARG A 120 -16.57 18.23 -7.74
CA ARG A 120 -16.35 16.80 -7.54
C ARG A 120 -16.28 16.05 -8.86
N GLN A 121 -17.10 16.39 -9.85
CA GLN A 121 -17.03 15.80 -11.20
C GLN A 121 -15.72 16.12 -11.89
N GLU A 122 -15.24 17.36 -11.83
CA GLU A 122 -13.93 17.75 -12.34
C GLU A 122 -12.79 16.97 -11.65
N ARG A 123 -12.89 16.77 -10.34
CA ARG A 123 -11.91 15.99 -9.58
C ARG A 123 -11.92 14.51 -9.98
N VAL A 124 -13.08 13.92 -10.26
CA VAL A 124 -13.21 12.55 -10.80
C VAL A 124 -12.53 12.45 -12.18
N ALA A 125 -12.84 13.37 -13.09
CA ALA A 125 -12.24 13.40 -14.42
C ALA A 125 -10.72 13.59 -14.34
N TRP A 126 -10.23 14.48 -13.47
CA TRP A 126 -8.81 14.66 -13.21
C TRP A 126 -8.14 13.37 -12.71
N ALA A 127 -8.73 12.68 -11.73
CA ALA A 127 -8.18 11.45 -11.17
C ALA A 127 -8.14 10.32 -12.21
N LEU A 128 -9.20 10.17 -13.02
CA LEU A 128 -9.23 9.20 -14.13
C LEU A 128 -8.21 9.54 -15.22
N GLY A 129 -8.03 10.82 -15.52
CA GLY A 129 -6.98 11.28 -16.45
C GLY A 129 -5.57 10.92 -15.97
N LEU A 130 -5.30 11.03 -14.68
CA LEU A 130 -3.98 10.66 -14.10
C LEU A 130 -3.66 9.16 -14.19
N VAL A 131 -4.67 8.31 -14.31
CA VAL A 131 -4.49 6.86 -14.45
C VAL A 131 -4.72 6.34 -15.87
N ASP A 132 -4.66 7.24 -16.88
CA ASP A 132 -4.87 6.96 -18.31
C ASP A 132 -6.22 6.28 -18.62
N LEU A 133 -7.30 6.74 -17.97
CA LEU A 133 -8.67 6.24 -18.14
C LEU A 133 -9.70 7.40 -18.26
N PRO A 134 -9.47 8.42 -19.11
CA PRO A 134 -10.46 9.50 -19.25
C PRO A 134 -11.72 9.00 -19.97
N GLY A 135 -12.89 9.54 -19.62
CA GLY A 135 -14.15 9.34 -20.33
C GLY A 135 -14.86 8.01 -20.05
N ILE A 136 -14.45 7.25 -19.00
CA ILE A 136 -15.09 5.98 -18.65
C ILE A 136 -16.00 6.08 -17.42
N GLU A 137 -16.39 7.26 -17.01
CA GLU A 137 -17.13 7.54 -15.76
C GLU A 137 -18.43 6.75 -15.66
N LEU A 138 -19.11 6.49 -16.80
CA LEU A 138 -20.38 5.80 -16.86
C LEU A 138 -20.27 4.26 -16.94
N MET A 139 -19.07 3.73 -17.16
CA MET A 139 -18.84 2.27 -17.18
C MET A 139 -19.03 1.67 -15.77
N ARG A 140 -19.29 0.36 -15.75
CA ARG A 140 -19.37 -0.41 -14.49
C ARG A 140 -18.11 -1.25 -14.28
N PRO A 141 -17.77 -1.62 -13.02
CA PRO A 141 -16.63 -2.48 -12.73
C PRO A 141 -16.66 -3.82 -13.49
N SER A 142 -17.83 -4.36 -13.81
CA SER A 142 -18.02 -5.57 -14.64
C SER A 142 -17.43 -5.43 -16.05
N ASP A 143 -17.43 -4.22 -16.58
CA ASP A 143 -17.03 -3.95 -17.98
C ASP A 143 -15.51 -3.70 -18.09
N LEU A 144 -14.81 -3.71 -16.95
CA LEU A 144 -13.40 -3.37 -16.86
C LEU A 144 -12.49 -4.62 -16.86
N SER A 145 -11.36 -4.54 -17.56
CA SER A 145 -10.28 -5.51 -17.40
C SER A 145 -9.67 -5.44 -15.98
N GLY A 146 -8.93 -6.48 -15.57
CA GLY A 146 -8.24 -6.48 -14.27
C GLY A 146 -7.31 -5.28 -14.07
N GLY A 147 -6.55 -4.91 -15.10
CA GLY A 147 -5.68 -3.73 -15.07
C GLY A 147 -6.47 -2.42 -15.00
N MET A 148 -7.60 -2.30 -15.68
CA MET A 148 -8.48 -1.12 -15.56
C MET A 148 -9.07 -1.02 -14.16
N ARG A 149 -9.55 -2.12 -13.57
CA ARG A 149 -10.06 -2.11 -12.18
C ARG A 149 -9.02 -1.60 -11.18
N LYS A 150 -7.76 -2.04 -11.29
CA LYS A 150 -6.67 -1.54 -10.44
C LYS A 150 -6.45 -0.03 -10.61
N ARG A 151 -6.45 0.46 -11.85
CA ARG A 151 -6.28 1.88 -12.16
C ARG A 151 -7.46 2.74 -11.67
N VAL A 152 -8.71 2.25 -11.80
CA VAL A 152 -9.87 2.92 -11.20
C VAL A 152 -9.78 2.94 -9.67
N GLY A 153 -9.35 1.84 -9.03
CA GLY A 153 -9.07 1.81 -7.59
C GLY A 153 -8.02 2.84 -7.17
N LEU A 154 -6.99 3.02 -8.01
CA LEU A 154 -5.97 4.04 -7.79
C LEU A 154 -6.54 5.46 -8.00
N ALA A 155 -7.35 5.68 -9.04
CA ALA A 155 -8.06 6.96 -9.24
C ALA A 155 -8.93 7.32 -8.02
N ARG A 156 -9.68 6.35 -7.48
CA ARG A 156 -10.45 6.53 -6.25
C ARG A 156 -9.56 6.93 -5.06
N ALA A 157 -8.41 6.29 -4.91
CA ALA A 157 -7.47 6.60 -3.83
C ALA A 157 -6.91 8.02 -3.94
N ILE A 158 -6.57 8.49 -5.15
CA ILE A 158 -5.94 9.80 -5.35
C ILE A 158 -6.94 10.96 -5.50
N ALA A 159 -8.22 10.69 -5.75
CA ALA A 159 -9.25 11.72 -5.91
C ALA A 159 -9.36 12.65 -4.69
N VAL A 160 -9.15 12.13 -3.48
CA VAL A 160 -9.14 12.90 -2.23
C VAL A 160 -7.83 13.68 -2.00
N GLN A 161 -6.85 13.57 -2.89
CA GLN A 161 -5.50 14.16 -2.78
C GLN A 161 -4.80 13.80 -1.46
N PRO A 162 -4.57 12.53 -1.20
CA PRO A 162 -3.93 12.08 0.03
C PRO A 162 -2.44 12.46 0.06
N GLU A 163 -1.87 12.56 1.25
CA GLU A 163 -0.43 12.73 1.45
C GLU A 163 0.33 11.39 1.38
N VAL A 164 -0.37 10.29 1.68
CA VAL A 164 0.17 8.93 1.67
C VAL A 164 -0.74 8.01 0.89
N VAL A 165 -0.17 7.14 0.04
CA VAL A 165 -0.90 6.04 -0.58
C VAL A 165 -0.27 4.71 -0.18
N LEU A 166 -1.11 3.82 0.34
CA LEU A 166 -0.77 2.45 0.70
C LEU A 166 -1.20 1.53 -0.45
N TYR A 167 -0.28 0.73 -0.94
CA TYR A 167 -0.54 -0.22 -2.03
C TYR A 167 -0.39 -1.65 -1.50
N ASP A 168 -1.49 -2.40 -1.48
CA ASP A 168 -1.47 -3.81 -1.09
C ASP A 168 -1.50 -4.68 -2.34
N GLU A 169 -0.35 -5.23 -2.73
CA GLU A 169 -0.16 -6.09 -3.90
C GLU A 169 -0.73 -5.48 -5.20
N PRO A 170 -0.29 -4.28 -5.61
CA PRO A 170 -0.94 -3.52 -6.69
C PRO A 170 -0.87 -4.20 -8.06
N THR A 171 0.13 -5.05 -8.30
CA THR A 171 0.39 -5.69 -9.59
C THR A 171 -0.03 -7.16 -9.64
N THR A 172 -0.45 -7.74 -8.52
CA THR A 172 -0.86 -9.16 -8.45
C THR A 172 -2.02 -9.45 -9.38
N GLY A 173 -1.86 -10.50 -10.20
CA GLY A 173 -2.86 -10.97 -11.17
C GLY A 173 -2.89 -10.16 -12.48
N LEU A 174 -1.92 -9.27 -12.70
CA LEU A 174 -1.78 -8.53 -13.95
C LEU A 174 -0.75 -9.19 -14.88
N ASP A 175 -0.97 -9.03 -16.18
CA ASP A 175 0.05 -9.33 -17.19
C ASP A 175 1.23 -8.35 -17.13
N PRO A 176 2.38 -8.66 -17.77
CA PRO A 176 3.58 -7.80 -17.68
C PRO A 176 3.37 -6.36 -18.18
N ILE A 177 2.51 -6.14 -19.18
CA ILE A 177 2.24 -4.80 -19.73
C ILE A 177 1.46 -3.96 -18.72
N ASN A 178 0.39 -4.53 -18.16
CA ASN A 178 -0.41 -3.85 -17.14
C ASN A 178 0.39 -3.64 -15.84
N THR A 179 1.24 -4.59 -15.46
CA THR A 179 2.19 -4.43 -14.34
C THR A 179 3.10 -3.22 -14.56
N ALA A 180 3.72 -3.10 -15.73
CA ALA A 180 4.58 -1.96 -16.06
C ALA A 180 3.81 -0.63 -16.02
N ARG A 181 2.56 -0.60 -16.51
CA ARG A 181 1.70 0.59 -16.43
C ARG A 181 1.40 1.00 -15.00
N VAL A 182 1.02 0.06 -14.12
CA VAL A 182 0.75 0.35 -12.71
C VAL A 182 2.02 0.85 -12.01
N ASN A 183 3.17 0.25 -12.27
CA ASN A 183 4.45 0.71 -11.74
C ASN A 183 4.78 2.14 -12.18
N HIS A 184 4.58 2.47 -13.46
CA HIS A 184 4.76 3.82 -13.96
C HIS A 184 3.80 4.82 -13.31
N LEU A 185 2.56 4.43 -13.08
CA LEU A 185 1.60 5.28 -12.36
C LEU A 185 2.03 5.53 -10.91
N ILE A 186 2.51 4.52 -10.18
CA ILE A 186 3.00 4.68 -8.79
C ILE A 186 4.13 5.72 -8.75
N THR A 187 5.15 5.57 -9.60
CA THR A 187 6.29 6.51 -9.64
C THR A 187 5.87 7.89 -10.16
N GLY A 188 5.04 7.94 -11.19
CA GLY A 188 4.55 9.20 -11.75
C GLY A 188 3.69 10.01 -10.78
N LEU A 189 2.83 9.35 -10.00
CA LEU A 189 2.01 10.00 -8.98
C LEU A 189 2.86 10.51 -7.81
N GLN A 190 3.84 9.70 -7.36
CA GLN A 190 4.79 10.12 -6.33
C GLN A 190 5.52 11.41 -6.77
N GLN A 191 6.05 11.45 -7.99
CA GLN A 191 6.77 12.62 -8.48
C GLN A 191 5.88 13.85 -8.72
N LYS A 192 4.70 13.65 -9.34
CA LYS A 192 3.80 14.77 -9.70
C LYS A 192 3.08 15.37 -8.51
N LEU A 193 2.71 14.55 -7.53
CA LEU A 193 1.88 14.93 -6.40
C LEU A 193 2.65 14.95 -5.07
N ASN A 194 3.96 14.63 -5.09
CA ASN A 194 4.82 14.50 -3.90
C ASN A 194 4.21 13.58 -2.81
N ILE A 195 3.58 12.50 -3.25
CA ILE A 195 2.91 11.51 -2.39
C ILE A 195 3.97 10.58 -1.77
N THR A 196 3.86 10.32 -0.47
CA THR A 196 4.58 9.24 0.19
C THR A 196 3.90 7.91 -0.13
N SER A 197 4.65 6.89 -0.52
CA SER A 197 4.09 5.60 -0.92
C SER A 197 4.66 4.46 -0.10
N ILE A 198 3.77 3.60 0.45
CA ILE A 198 4.17 2.31 1.01
C ILE A 198 3.57 1.22 0.14
N VAL A 199 4.43 0.43 -0.50
CA VAL A 199 4.04 -0.63 -1.42
C VAL A 199 4.34 -1.97 -0.79
N VAL A 200 3.34 -2.83 -0.66
CA VAL A 200 3.53 -4.22 -0.28
C VAL A 200 3.45 -5.07 -1.53
N THR A 201 4.50 -5.84 -1.82
CA THR A 201 4.52 -6.75 -2.97
C THR A 201 5.54 -7.87 -2.79
N HIS A 202 5.40 -8.93 -3.58
CA HIS A 202 6.38 -10.00 -3.76
C HIS A 202 7.00 -9.99 -5.17
N ASP A 203 6.58 -9.06 -6.04
CA ASP A 203 7.12 -8.94 -7.41
C ASP A 203 8.43 -8.13 -7.41
N MET A 204 9.56 -8.83 -7.47
CA MET A 204 10.89 -8.22 -7.43
C MET A 204 11.18 -7.29 -8.62
N LYS A 205 10.56 -7.50 -9.79
CA LYS A 205 10.69 -6.56 -10.91
C LYS A 205 10.07 -5.20 -10.57
N SER A 206 8.87 -5.23 -10.02
CA SER A 206 8.20 -4.01 -9.52
C SER A 206 9.03 -3.35 -8.43
N VAL A 207 9.53 -4.12 -7.43
CA VAL A 207 10.39 -3.60 -6.35
C VAL A 207 11.55 -2.78 -6.91
N PHE A 208 12.36 -3.35 -7.80
CA PHE A 208 13.53 -2.65 -8.36
C PHE A 208 13.18 -1.49 -9.31
N THR A 209 11.94 -1.47 -9.81
CA THR A 209 11.48 -0.39 -10.69
C THR A 209 11.02 0.84 -9.90
N ILE A 210 10.22 0.65 -8.84
CA ILE A 210 9.50 1.75 -8.19
C ILE A 210 10.13 2.27 -6.91
N SER A 211 10.97 1.46 -6.22
CA SER A 211 11.37 1.76 -4.84
C SER A 211 12.50 2.78 -4.75
N ASP A 212 12.42 3.68 -3.78
CA ASP A 212 13.57 4.41 -3.25
C ASP A 212 14.29 3.56 -2.21
N ARG A 213 13.51 2.93 -1.30
CA ARG A 213 14.01 1.99 -0.30
C ARG A 213 13.16 0.72 -0.26
N VAL A 214 13.79 -0.36 0.14
CA VAL A 214 13.16 -1.68 0.31
C VAL A 214 13.36 -2.16 1.73
N ALA A 215 12.31 -2.69 2.36
CA ALA A 215 12.37 -3.35 3.66
C ALA A 215 11.87 -4.79 3.53
N MET A 216 12.60 -5.76 4.07
CA MET A 216 12.17 -7.16 4.09
C MET A 216 11.67 -7.58 5.46
N VAL A 217 10.43 -8.08 5.47
CA VAL A 217 9.82 -8.71 6.65
C VAL A 217 10.07 -10.21 6.61
N HIS A 218 10.65 -10.73 7.69
CA HIS A 218 10.84 -12.17 7.90
C HIS A 218 10.62 -12.50 9.37
N SER A 219 9.85 -13.56 9.65
CA SER A 219 9.57 -14.04 11.02
C SER A 219 9.19 -12.92 12.02
N GLY A 220 8.29 -12.03 11.57
CA GLY A 220 7.74 -10.96 12.41
C GLY A 220 8.67 -9.79 12.72
N ARG A 221 9.75 -9.61 11.96
CA ARG A 221 10.71 -8.52 12.08
C ARG A 221 11.16 -8.00 10.72
N ILE A 222 11.65 -6.76 10.68
CA ILE A 222 12.43 -6.26 9.54
C ILE A 222 13.85 -6.82 9.67
N ILE A 223 14.30 -7.56 8.66
CA ILE A 223 15.66 -8.16 8.65
C ILE A 223 16.63 -7.38 7.76
N CYS A 224 16.12 -6.60 6.83
CA CYS A 224 16.90 -5.76 5.93
C CYS A 224 16.09 -4.53 5.58
N ILE A 225 16.71 -3.35 5.54
CA ILE A 225 16.15 -2.10 5.04
C ILE A 225 17.27 -1.24 4.47
N GLY A 226 17.09 -0.73 3.26
CA GLY A 226 18.06 0.12 2.58
C GLY A 226 17.56 0.59 1.24
N THR A 227 18.38 1.29 0.47
CA THR A 227 18.14 1.60 -0.93
C THR A 227 17.98 0.30 -1.73
N LYS A 228 17.40 0.36 -2.92
CA LYS A 228 17.29 -0.82 -3.79
C LYS A 228 18.64 -1.45 -4.13
N ASP A 229 19.70 -0.65 -4.21
CA ASP A 229 21.05 -1.14 -4.50
C ASP A 229 21.68 -1.82 -3.28
N GLU A 230 21.53 -1.24 -2.08
CA GLU A 230 21.91 -1.86 -0.81
C GLU A 230 21.15 -3.18 -0.57
N PHE A 231 19.84 -3.20 -0.87
CA PHE A 231 19.02 -4.39 -0.76
C PHE A 231 19.48 -5.50 -1.72
N ARG A 232 19.81 -5.15 -2.96
CA ARG A 232 20.35 -6.10 -3.97
C ARG A 232 21.72 -6.64 -3.58
N ALA A 233 22.55 -5.82 -2.96
CA ALA A 233 23.90 -6.18 -2.50
C ALA A 233 23.94 -6.85 -1.12
N SER A 234 22.77 -7.14 -0.52
CA SER A 234 22.67 -7.74 0.80
C SER A 234 23.36 -9.10 0.84
N THR A 235 24.19 -9.32 1.87
CA THR A 235 24.85 -10.60 2.13
C THR A 235 24.03 -11.55 3.00
N ASP A 236 22.84 -11.12 3.46
CA ASP A 236 21.92 -12.00 4.19
C ASP A 236 21.34 -13.05 3.22
N PRO A 237 21.59 -14.36 3.46
CA PRO A 237 21.14 -15.40 2.54
C PRO A 237 19.61 -15.41 2.35
N ARG A 238 18.83 -15.01 3.36
CA ARG A 238 17.37 -14.92 3.27
C ARG A 238 16.92 -13.85 2.28
N VAL A 239 17.65 -12.73 2.22
CA VAL A 239 17.40 -11.65 1.26
C VAL A 239 17.79 -12.10 -0.14
N ALA A 240 18.97 -12.72 -0.30
CA ALA A 240 19.43 -13.23 -1.58
C ALA A 240 18.48 -14.29 -2.15
N ASP A 241 18.08 -15.27 -1.33
CA ASP A 241 17.13 -16.31 -1.75
C ASP A 241 15.78 -15.72 -2.15
N PHE A 242 15.30 -14.69 -1.43
CA PHE A 242 14.05 -14.02 -1.78
C PHE A 242 14.15 -13.26 -3.11
N ILE A 243 15.26 -12.55 -3.36
CA ILE A 243 15.51 -11.85 -4.62
C ILE A 243 15.53 -12.82 -5.81
N GLU A 244 16.17 -13.97 -5.62
CA GLU A 244 16.35 -14.96 -6.69
C GLU A 244 15.19 -15.96 -6.80
N GLY A 245 14.20 -15.88 -5.90
CA GLY A 245 13.07 -16.81 -5.87
C GLY A 245 13.45 -18.23 -5.50
N ARG A 246 14.54 -18.41 -4.72
CA ARG A 246 14.96 -19.72 -4.25
C ARG A 246 14.15 -20.14 -3.03
N ALA A 247 13.72 -21.39 -3.00
CA ALA A 247 13.12 -21.98 -1.81
C ALA A 247 14.18 -22.17 -0.72
N PRO A 248 13.84 -21.89 0.57
CA PRO A 248 14.76 -22.18 1.69
C PRO A 248 15.15 -23.65 1.70
N VAL A 249 16.45 -23.93 1.80
CA VAL A 249 17.04 -25.29 1.69
C VAL A 249 16.54 -26.28 2.77
N LYS A 250 15.71 -25.82 3.74
CA LYS A 250 15.21 -26.61 4.88
C LYS A 250 13.69 -26.66 5.04
N GLU A 251 12.91 -26.38 4.02
CA GLU A 251 11.51 -26.81 4.06
C GLU A 251 11.44 -28.28 3.66
N SER A 252 11.45 -29.17 4.65
CA SER A 252 11.13 -30.59 4.42
C SER A 252 9.69 -30.71 3.93
N VAL A 253 9.40 -31.69 3.08
CA VAL A 253 8.05 -31.99 2.58
C VAL A 253 7.04 -32.14 3.74
N GLU A 254 7.48 -32.56 4.92
CA GLU A 254 6.69 -32.65 6.15
C GLU A 254 6.20 -31.27 6.65
N THR A 255 7.00 -30.21 6.50
CA THR A 255 6.60 -28.83 6.90
C THR A 255 5.57 -28.25 5.92
N LEU A 256 5.62 -28.63 4.66
CA LEU A 256 4.66 -28.20 3.63
C LEU A 256 3.31 -28.90 3.73
N LEU A 257 3.27 -30.12 4.29
CA LEU A 257 2.03 -30.89 4.47
C LEU A 257 1.29 -30.56 5.77
N SER A 258 1.89 -29.81 6.69
CA SER A 258 1.34 -29.41 8.00
C SER A 258 0.85 -27.97 8.07
N SER A 259 0.88 -27.21 6.96
CA SER A 259 0.37 -25.85 6.83
C SER A 259 -0.94 -25.83 6.03
#